data_12980d53586aaa6d1bbb19c4f0ccec6a
#
_entry.id   12980d53586aaa6d1bbb19c4f0ccec6a
#
_cell.length_a   1.000
_cell.length_b   1.000
_cell.length_c   1.000
_cell.angle_alpha   90.00
_cell.angle_beta   90.00
_cell.angle_gamma   90.00
#
_symmetry.space_group_name_H-M   'P 1'
#
loop_
_entity.id
_entity.type
_entity.pdbx_description
1 polymer ?
#
loop_
_entity_poly.entity_id
_entity_poly.type
_entity_poly.pdbx_seq_one_letter_code
_entity_poly.pdbx_strand_id
1 'polypeptide(L)'
;LRRQRQMCIRDSIINEPTAAALAYGLDKGDNKDRKIVVYDLGGGTFDVSIIEIANVDGEKQFEVLATNGDTFLGGEDFDKRVIDYLVEEFQKDQGIDLRKDPLALQRLKDAAERAKIELSSAQQTEVNLPYVTADASGPKHLNIKLTRAKLEALVEDLIKKSIEPCRVALNDAGLRSSDISEVILVGGQTRMPKVQQA
;
A
#
# COMPACT_ATOMS: atom_id res chain seq x y z
N LEU A 1 -41.15 -5.54 4.60
CA LEU A 1 -39.91 -5.29 5.39
C LEU A 1 -38.63 -5.63 4.63
N ARG A 2 -38.57 -6.72 3.82
CA ARG A 2 -37.36 -7.05 3.01
C ARG A 2 -37.13 -6.09 1.83
N ARG A 3 -38.17 -5.53 1.21
CA ARG A 3 -38.06 -4.58 0.10
C ARG A 3 -37.51 -3.21 0.54
N GLN A 4 -37.87 -2.73 1.71
CA GLN A 4 -37.36 -1.46 2.25
C GLN A 4 -35.87 -1.52 2.60
N ARG A 5 -35.36 -2.67 3.12
CA ARG A 5 -33.90 -2.81 3.37
C ARG A 5 -33.04 -2.82 2.11
N GLN A 6 -33.58 -3.30 0.97
CA GLN A 6 -32.86 -3.27 -0.30
C GLN A 6 -32.84 -1.88 -0.96
N MET A 7 -33.84 -1.03 -0.70
CA MET A 7 -33.84 0.36 -1.18
C MET A 7 -32.78 1.21 -0.47
N CYS A 8 -32.61 1.07 0.85
CA CYS A 8 -31.63 1.85 1.61
C CYS A 8 -30.15 1.53 1.30
N ILE A 9 -29.85 0.41 0.65
CA ILE A 9 -28.48 -0.01 0.28
C ILE A 9 -28.07 0.50 -1.11
N ARG A 10 -29.01 1.06 -1.91
CA ARG A 10 -28.77 1.47 -3.31
C ARG A 10 -28.86 2.98 -3.57
N ASP A 11 -29.15 3.79 -2.57
CA ASP A 11 -29.55 5.19 -2.80
C ASP A 11 -28.40 6.20 -2.86
N SER A 12 -27.15 5.80 -2.59
CA SER A 12 -26.00 6.71 -2.75
C SER A 12 -24.73 5.96 -3.16
N ILE A 13 -24.10 6.46 -4.21
CA ILE A 13 -22.74 6.11 -4.60
C ILE A 13 -21.83 7.21 -4.04
N ILE A 14 -20.83 6.81 -3.28
CA ILE A 14 -19.81 7.72 -2.76
C ILE A 14 -18.46 7.36 -3.38
N ASN A 15 -17.65 8.35 -3.69
CA ASN A 15 -16.28 8.14 -4.15
C ASN A 15 -15.44 7.54 -3.04
N GLU A 16 -14.56 6.60 -3.38
CA GLU A 16 -13.70 5.87 -2.43
C GLU A 16 -12.93 6.81 -1.48
N PRO A 17 -12.22 7.86 -1.94
CA PRO A 17 -11.51 8.78 -1.04
C PRO A 17 -12.45 9.54 -0.10
N THR A 18 -13.65 9.91 -0.55
CA THR A 18 -14.65 10.54 0.33
C THR A 18 -15.17 9.55 1.37
N ALA A 19 -15.38 8.28 0.99
CA ALA A 19 -15.75 7.23 1.92
C ALA A 19 -14.67 6.98 2.97
N ALA A 20 -13.40 7.02 2.59
CA ALA A 20 -12.27 6.93 3.52
C ALA A 20 -12.24 8.09 4.52
N ALA A 21 -12.46 9.33 4.05
CA ALA A 21 -12.55 10.52 4.89
C ALA A 21 -13.69 10.40 5.92
N LEU A 22 -14.87 9.94 5.49
CA LEU A 22 -16.02 9.71 6.36
C LEU A 22 -15.75 8.58 7.38
N ALA A 23 -15.17 7.48 6.94
CA ALA A 23 -14.83 6.35 7.81
C ALA A 23 -13.81 6.74 8.90
N TYR A 24 -12.92 7.67 8.60
CA TYR A 24 -11.98 8.23 9.56
C TYR A 24 -12.66 9.17 10.57
N GLY A 25 -13.92 9.54 10.37
CA GLY A 25 -14.73 10.33 11.30
C GLY A 25 -14.56 11.84 11.14
N LEU A 26 -14.10 12.30 9.99
CA LEU A 26 -13.92 13.74 9.72
C LEU A 26 -15.24 14.52 9.60
N ASP A 27 -16.35 13.81 9.49
CA ASP A 27 -17.71 14.37 9.57
C ASP A 27 -18.07 14.84 10.99
N LYS A 28 -17.40 14.28 12.02
CA LYS A 28 -17.72 14.50 13.45
C LYS A 28 -16.85 15.54 14.17
N GLY A 29 -15.90 16.15 13.47
CA GLY A 29 -14.97 17.12 14.06
C GLY A 29 -15.49 18.57 14.08
N ASP A 30 -14.59 19.50 14.43
CA ASP A 30 -14.86 20.94 14.46
C ASP A 30 -15.51 21.46 13.17
N ASN A 31 -16.32 22.54 13.31
CA ASN A 31 -16.99 23.24 12.20
C ASN A 31 -16.03 24.08 11.32
N LYS A 32 -14.74 23.76 11.32
CA LYS A 32 -13.74 24.46 10.49
C LYS A 32 -13.55 23.77 9.15
N ASP A 33 -13.40 24.59 8.13
CA ASP A 33 -13.00 24.11 6.81
C ASP A 33 -11.62 23.48 6.90
N ARG A 34 -11.45 22.32 6.26
CA ARG A 34 -10.21 21.55 6.25
C ARG A 34 -9.89 21.09 4.86
N LYS A 35 -8.61 21.05 4.55
CA LYS A 35 -8.09 20.42 3.34
C LYS A 35 -7.27 19.20 3.75
N ILE A 36 -7.63 18.06 3.20
CA ILE A 36 -7.01 16.77 3.55
C ILE A 36 -6.47 16.10 2.31
N VAL A 37 -5.48 15.26 2.51
CA VAL A 37 -4.99 14.32 1.49
C VAL A 37 -5.41 12.92 1.87
N VAL A 38 -6.03 12.19 0.95
CA VAL A 38 -6.22 10.74 1.05
C VAL A 38 -5.13 10.09 0.20
N TYR A 39 -4.22 9.39 0.85
CA TYR A 39 -3.11 8.66 0.24
C TYR A 39 -3.44 7.17 0.32
N ASP A 40 -3.83 6.59 -0.80
CA ASP A 40 -4.23 5.19 -0.90
C ASP A 40 -3.18 4.37 -1.65
N LEU A 41 -2.42 3.56 -0.92
CA LEU A 41 -1.46 2.62 -1.49
C LEU A 41 -1.95 1.19 -1.23
N GLY A 42 -2.65 0.67 -2.23
CA GLY A 42 -3.26 -0.66 -2.22
C GLY A 42 -2.32 -1.77 -2.66
N GLY A 43 -2.90 -2.91 -3.06
CA GLY A 43 -2.14 -4.06 -3.56
C GLY A 43 -1.55 -3.84 -4.96
N GLY A 44 -2.29 -3.19 -5.86
CA GLY A 44 -1.89 -3.03 -7.26
C GLY A 44 -1.79 -1.58 -7.73
N THR A 45 -2.45 -0.63 -7.06
CA THR A 45 -2.50 0.78 -7.45
C THR A 45 -2.14 1.70 -6.31
N PHE A 46 -1.71 2.89 -6.69
CA PHE A 46 -1.54 4.04 -5.82
C PHE A 46 -2.45 5.16 -6.29
N ASP A 47 -3.26 5.70 -5.38
CA ASP A 47 -4.16 6.80 -5.64
C ASP A 47 -3.99 7.89 -4.56
N VAL A 48 -3.99 9.14 -4.98
CA VAL A 48 -3.97 10.30 -4.09
C VAL A 48 -5.11 11.23 -4.45
N SER A 49 -5.85 11.69 -3.45
CA SER A 49 -6.95 12.64 -3.62
C SER A 49 -6.84 13.76 -2.62
N ILE A 50 -7.07 14.98 -3.07
CA ILE A 50 -7.14 16.17 -2.23
C ILE A 50 -8.61 16.54 -2.08
N ILE A 51 -9.07 16.62 -0.84
CA ILE A 51 -10.47 16.85 -0.51
C ILE A 51 -10.56 18.09 0.37
N GLU A 52 -11.47 18.99 0.00
CA GLU A 52 -11.92 20.06 0.86
C GLU A 52 -13.17 19.63 1.62
N ILE A 53 -13.17 19.89 2.91
CA ILE A 53 -14.31 19.68 3.81
C ILE A 53 -14.73 21.05 4.29
N ALA A 54 -15.84 21.56 3.75
CA ALA A 54 -16.39 22.85 4.11
C ALA A 54 -17.65 22.69 4.96
N ASN A 55 -17.93 23.65 5.83
CA ASN A 55 -19.20 23.71 6.54
C ASN A 55 -20.11 24.74 5.87
N VAL A 56 -21.18 24.28 5.23
CA VAL A 56 -22.18 25.11 4.57
C VAL A 56 -23.51 24.92 5.27
N ASP A 57 -24.04 25.98 5.86
CA ASP A 57 -25.33 25.99 6.57
C ASP A 57 -25.47 24.96 7.70
N GLY A 58 -24.33 24.57 8.32
CA GLY A 58 -24.27 23.57 9.40
C GLY A 58 -24.12 22.13 8.91
N GLU A 59 -24.07 21.90 7.61
CA GLU A 59 -23.80 20.61 6.99
C GLU A 59 -22.39 20.56 6.42
N LYS A 60 -21.71 19.41 6.55
CA LYS A 60 -20.39 19.21 5.96
C LYS A 60 -20.49 18.79 4.51
N GLN A 61 -19.87 19.56 3.65
CA GLN A 61 -19.73 19.28 2.24
C GLN A 61 -18.30 18.80 1.97
N PHE A 62 -18.19 17.76 1.13
CA PHE A 62 -16.94 17.18 0.70
C PHE A 62 -16.75 17.43 -0.78
N GLU A 63 -15.70 18.14 -1.15
CA GLU A 63 -15.35 18.41 -2.54
C GLU A 63 -13.97 17.83 -2.85
N VAL A 64 -13.87 17.02 -3.93
CA VAL A 64 -12.59 16.52 -4.42
C VAL A 64 -11.97 17.59 -5.32
N LEU A 65 -10.90 18.23 -4.86
CA LEU A 65 -10.22 19.31 -5.58
C LEU A 65 -9.32 18.79 -6.68
N ALA A 66 -8.60 17.71 -6.42
CA ALA A 66 -7.71 17.08 -7.39
C ALA A 66 -7.49 15.60 -7.05
N THR A 67 -7.16 14.82 -8.08
CA THR A 67 -6.75 13.41 -7.95
C THR A 67 -5.56 13.13 -8.85
N ASN A 68 -4.69 12.23 -8.41
CA ASN A 68 -3.61 11.68 -9.22
C ASN A 68 -3.27 10.26 -8.73
N GLY A 69 -2.34 9.56 -9.37
CA GLY A 69 -1.95 8.23 -8.96
C GLY A 69 -1.01 7.54 -9.93
N ASP A 70 -0.72 6.28 -9.63
CA ASP A 70 0.04 5.38 -10.49
C ASP A 70 -0.65 4.00 -10.47
N THR A 71 -1.20 3.60 -11.60
CA THR A 71 -1.89 2.31 -11.76
C THR A 71 -0.95 1.10 -11.80
N PHE A 72 0.36 1.34 -11.79
CA PHE A 72 1.41 0.33 -11.78
C PHE A 72 2.29 0.42 -10.53
N LEU A 73 1.77 0.98 -9.45
CA LEU A 73 2.47 1.07 -8.17
C LEU A 73 1.58 0.55 -7.04
N GLY A 74 1.93 -0.60 -6.49
CA GLY A 74 1.17 -1.22 -5.42
C GLY A 74 1.99 -2.23 -4.62
N GLY A 75 1.36 -2.83 -3.62
CA GLY A 75 1.99 -3.82 -2.73
C GLY A 75 2.62 -5.01 -3.45
N GLU A 76 2.08 -5.39 -4.63
CA GLU A 76 2.64 -6.44 -5.47
C GLU A 76 4.04 -6.10 -6.01
N ASP A 77 4.34 -4.83 -6.28
CA ASP A 77 5.67 -4.38 -6.69
C ASP A 77 6.67 -4.51 -5.54
N PHE A 78 6.20 -4.23 -4.32
CA PHE A 78 7.01 -4.44 -3.10
C PHE A 78 7.30 -5.93 -2.90
N ASP A 79 6.29 -6.80 -3.06
CA ASP A 79 6.46 -8.24 -2.98
C ASP A 79 7.45 -8.75 -4.03
N LYS A 80 7.39 -8.24 -5.25
CA LYS A 80 8.31 -8.58 -6.33
C LYS A 80 9.76 -8.27 -5.97
N ARG A 81 10.04 -7.13 -5.33
CA ARG A 81 11.39 -6.79 -4.85
C ARG A 81 11.90 -7.80 -3.82
N VAL A 82 11.01 -8.26 -2.92
CA VAL A 82 11.36 -9.29 -1.94
C VAL A 82 11.62 -10.63 -2.64
N ILE A 83 10.76 -11.03 -3.59
CA ILE A 83 10.93 -12.27 -4.35
C ILE A 83 12.26 -12.26 -5.09
N ASP A 84 12.56 -11.18 -5.81
CA ASP A 84 13.82 -11.07 -6.56
C ASP A 84 15.04 -11.20 -5.63
N TYR A 85 14.99 -10.55 -4.47
CA TYR A 85 16.04 -10.68 -3.45
C TYR A 85 16.19 -12.13 -2.96
N LEU A 86 15.09 -12.81 -2.62
CA LEU A 86 15.13 -14.19 -2.14
C LEU A 86 15.68 -15.15 -3.19
N VAL A 87 15.29 -14.96 -4.46
CA VAL A 87 15.79 -15.76 -5.58
C VAL A 87 17.28 -15.54 -5.80
N GLU A 88 17.74 -14.30 -5.77
CA GLU A 88 19.16 -13.97 -5.92
C GLU A 88 20.02 -14.56 -4.81
N GLU A 89 19.58 -14.45 -3.56
CA GLU A 89 20.31 -15.03 -2.43
C GLU A 89 20.34 -16.56 -2.50
N PHE A 90 19.23 -17.21 -2.87
CA PHE A 90 19.18 -18.65 -3.06
C PHE A 90 20.08 -19.10 -4.23
N GLN A 91 20.08 -18.35 -5.32
CA GLN A 91 20.94 -18.66 -6.48
C GLN A 91 22.44 -18.53 -6.15
N LYS A 92 22.81 -17.55 -5.32
CA LYS A 92 24.20 -17.40 -4.84
C LYS A 92 24.63 -18.57 -3.97
N ASP A 93 23.73 -19.08 -3.12
CA ASP A 93 24.00 -20.17 -2.17
C ASP A 93 23.95 -21.55 -2.83
N GLN A 94 22.91 -21.83 -3.64
CA GLN A 94 22.61 -23.16 -4.17
C GLN A 94 22.88 -23.31 -5.68
N GLY A 95 23.17 -22.21 -6.39
CA GLY A 95 23.39 -22.20 -7.84
C GLY A 95 22.13 -22.42 -8.69
N ILE A 96 20.94 -22.42 -8.09
CA ILE A 96 19.66 -22.73 -8.75
C ILE A 96 18.81 -21.46 -8.84
N ASP A 97 18.28 -21.17 -10.04
CA ASP A 97 17.34 -20.08 -10.26
C ASP A 97 15.89 -20.57 -10.07
N LEU A 98 15.28 -20.21 -8.94
CA LEU A 98 13.91 -20.60 -8.59
C LEU A 98 12.83 -19.99 -9.50
N ARG A 99 13.16 -18.98 -10.32
CA ARG A 99 12.21 -18.40 -11.30
C ARG A 99 11.80 -19.40 -12.38
N LYS A 100 12.61 -20.46 -12.60
CA LYS A 100 12.32 -21.52 -13.57
C LYS A 100 11.36 -22.57 -13.06
N ASP A 101 11.05 -22.58 -11.77
CA ASP A 101 10.13 -23.51 -11.13
C ASP A 101 8.84 -22.76 -10.71
N PRO A 102 7.71 -22.94 -11.44
CA PRO A 102 6.46 -22.23 -11.13
C PRO A 102 5.92 -22.52 -9.73
N LEU A 103 6.16 -23.73 -9.20
CA LEU A 103 5.70 -24.12 -7.88
C LEU A 103 6.52 -23.44 -6.78
N ALA A 104 7.84 -23.39 -6.97
CA ALA A 104 8.73 -22.64 -6.08
C ALA A 104 8.39 -21.16 -6.11
N LEU A 105 8.12 -20.59 -7.29
CA LEU A 105 7.76 -19.18 -7.45
C LEU A 105 6.46 -18.83 -6.73
N GLN A 106 5.44 -19.68 -6.79
CA GLN A 106 4.20 -19.45 -6.05
C GLN A 106 4.43 -19.45 -4.53
N ARG A 107 5.21 -20.39 -4.02
CA ARG A 107 5.58 -20.45 -2.60
C ARG A 107 6.39 -19.22 -2.15
N LEU A 108 7.27 -18.73 -3.04
CA LEU A 108 8.02 -17.49 -2.79
C LEU A 108 7.12 -16.27 -2.72
N LYS A 109 6.10 -16.16 -3.58
CA LYS A 109 5.12 -15.06 -3.53
C LYS A 109 4.42 -15.01 -2.18
N ASP A 110 3.85 -16.15 -1.75
CA ASP A 110 3.15 -16.25 -0.48
C ASP A 110 4.07 -15.95 0.73
N ALA A 111 5.34 -16.35 0.64
CA ALA A 111 6.31 -16.10 1.69
C ALA A 111 6.80 -14.65 1.71
N ALA A 112 6.98 -14.03 0.55
CA ALA A 112 7.38 -12.63 0.43
C ALA A 112 6.31 -11.68 0.98
N GLU A 113 5.05 -11.90 0.61
CA GLU A 113 3.92 -11.13 1.14
C GLU A 113 3.83 -11.25 2.67
N ARG A 114 3.90 -12.46 3.21
CA ARG A 114 3.91 -12.67 4.67
C ARG A 114 5.07 -11.96 5.35
N ALA A 115 6.28 -12.10 4.80
CA ALA A 115 7.45 -11.43 5.35
C ALA A 115 7.32 -9.91 5.34
N LYS A 116 6.78 -9.32 4.25
CA LYS A 116 6.48 -7.90 4.15
C LYS A 116 5.48 -7.46 5.24
N ILE A 117 4.40 -8.21 5.45
CA ILE A 117 3.39 -7.92 6.48
C ILE A 117 4.01 -7.99 7.87
N GLU A 118 4.78 -9.04 8.18
CA GLU A 118 5.44 -9.20 9.48
C GLU A 118 6.43 -8.07 9.77
N LEU A 119 7.19 -7.62 8.76
CA LEU A 119 8.16 -6.53 8.89
C LEU A 119 7.50 -5.14 9.07
N SER A 120 6.19 -5.02 8.92
CA SER A 120 5.47 -3.79 9.32
C SER A 120 5.48 -3.59 10.84
N SER A 121 5.55 -4.68 11.63
CA SER A 121 5.62 -4.62 13.09
C SER A 121 6.95 -5.11 13.67
N ALA A 122 7.57 -6.15 13.08
CA ALA A 122 8.83 -6.73 13.52
C ALA A 122 10.05 -6.05 12.86
N GLN A 123 11.22 -6.12 13.50
CA GLN A 123 12.49 -5.62 12.94
C GLN A 123 13.15 -6.62 12.00
N GLN A 124 12.80 -7.89 12.13
CA GLN A 124 13.31 -8.99 11.31
C GLN A 124 12.31 -10.14 11.27
N THR A 125 12.37 -10.91 10.19
CA THR A 125 11.63 -12.17 10.02
C THR A 125 12.51 -13.20 9.35
N GLU A 126 12.09 -14.46 9.40
CA GLU A 126 12.76 -15.58 8.75
C GLU A 126 11.87 -16.17 7.67
N VAL A 127 12.34 -16.14 6.44
CA VAL A 127 11.66 -16.77 5.31
C VAL A 127 12.18 -18.21 5.20
N ASN A 128 11.37 -19.16 5.66
CA ASN A 128 11.71 -20.59 5.66
C ASN A 128 10.78 -21.36 4.73
N LEU A 129 11.33 -21.89 3.64
CA LEU A 129 10.64 -22.71 2.66
C LEU A 129 11.36 -24.07 2.54
N PRO A 130 10.98 -25.06 3.35
CA PRO A 130 11.53 -26.41 3.24
C PRO A 130 11.10 -27.05 1.91
N TYR A 131 11.99 -27.83 1.30
CA TYR A 131 11.74 -28.51 0.04
C TYR A 131 11.24 -27.55 -1.05
N VAL A 132 11.91 -26.40 -1.22
CA VAL A 132 11.50 -25.38 -2.19
C VAL A 132 11.73 -25.85 -3.62
N THR A 133 12.78 -26.62 -3.85
CA THR A 133 13.09 -27.29 -5.12
C THR A 133 13.97 -28.52 -4.86
N ALA A 134 14.36 -29.23 -5.91
CA ALA A 134 15.28 -30.36 -5.83
C ALA A 134 16.19 -30.41 -7.07
N ASP A 135 17.42 -30.95 -6.91
CA ASP A 135 18.34 -31.26 -7.99
C ASP A 135 18.90 -32.70 -7.84
N ALA A 136 19.90 -33.03 -8.62
CA ALA A 136 20.53 -34.36 -8.58
C ALA A 136 21.16 -34.70 -7.22
N SER A 137 21.47 -33.72 -6.39
CA SER A 137 22.00 -33.88 -5.02
C SER A 137 20.91 -34.02 -3.95
N GLY A 138 19.64 -33.90 -4.34
CA GLY A 138 18.49 -34.04 -3.44
C GLY A 138 17.68 -32.77 -3.24
N PRO A 139 16.80 -32.74 -2.21
CA PRO A 139 15.94 -31.62 -1.94
C PRO A 139 16.73 -30.41 -1.43
N LYS A 140 16.27 -29.22 -1.81
CA LYS A 140 16.83 -27.94 -1.40
C LYS A 140 15.84 -27.16 -0.54
N HIS A 141 16.38 -26.42 0.42
CA HIS A 141 15.60 -25.63 1.38
C HIS A 141 16.05 -24.19 1.28
N LEU A 142 15.09 -23.24 1.34
CA LEU A 142 15.39 -21.84 1.47
C LEU A 142 15.16 -21.43 2.92
N ASN A 143 16.19 -20.83 3.52
CA ASN A 143 16.10 -20.23 4.84
C ASN A 143 16.89 -18.91 4.81
N ILE A 144 16.17 -17.79 4.75
CA ILE A 144 16.77 -16.45 4.64
C ILE A 144 16.18 -15.55 5.72
N LYS A 145 17.05 -14.91 6.47
CA LYS A 145 16.70 -13.87 7.42
C LYS A 145 16.56 -12.53 6.70
N LEU A 146 15.38 -11.94 6.77
CA LEU A 146 15.06 -10.64 6.19
C LEU A 146 14.85 -9.61 7.29
N THR A 147 15.55 -8.49 7.23
CA THR A 147 15.38 -7.38 8.15
C THR A 147 14.52 -6.29 7.54
N ARG A 148 13.82 -5.51 8.40
CA ARG A 148 13.06 -4.31 7.97
C ARG A 148 13.95 -3.35 7.19
N ALA A 149 15.15 -3.06 7.66
CA ALA A 149 16.09 -2.16 6.97
C ALA A 149 16.44 -2.66 5.56
N LYS A 150 16.59 -3.99 5.38
CA LYS A 150 16.82 -4.55 4.05
C LYS A 150 15.60 -4.40 3.16
N LEU A 151 14.39 -4.69 3.66
CA LEU A 151 13.15 -4.47 2.92
C LEU A 151 13.03 -3.01 2.50
N GLU A 152 13.21 -2.06 3.43
CA GLU A 152 13.13 -0.62 3.14
C GLU A 152 14.12 -0.19 2.05
N ALA A 153 15.34 -0.72 2.08
CA ALA A 153 16.33 -0.45 1.04
C ALA A 153 15.95 -1.02 -0.34
N LEU A 154 15.28 -2.19 -0.38
CA LEU A 154 14.82 -2.81 -1.61
C LEU A 154 13.69 -2.04 -2.31
N VAL A 155 12.89 -1.29 -1.55
CA VAL A 155 11.67 -0.64 -2.02
C VAL A 155 11.71 0.88 -1.96
N GLU A 156 12.84 1.47 -1.63
CA GLU A 156 12.99 2.92 -1.47
C GLU A 156 12.59 3.70 -2.73
N ASP A 157 12.93 3.18 -3.90
CA ASP A 157 12.57 3.78 -5.19
C ASP A 157 11.06 3.75 -5.46
N LEU A 158 10.36 2.69 -5.01
CA LEU A 158 8.91 2.58 -5.13
C LEU A 158 8.20 3.60 -4.23
N ILE A 159 8.69 3.78 -3.00
CA ILE A 159 8.15 4.80 -2.09
C ILE A 159 8.36 6.19 -2.68
N LYS A 160 9.55 6.49 -3.21
CA LYS A 160 9.83 7.78 -3.86
C LYS A 160 8.93 8.06 -5.06
N LYS A 161 8.55 7.02 -5.83
CA LYS A 161 7.61 7.16 -6.95
C LYS A 161 6.23 7.64 -6.53
N SER A 162 5.75 7.31 -5.33
CA SER A 162 4.44 7.77 -4.86
C SER A 162 4.40 9.26 -4.51
N ILE A 163 5.55 9.89 -4.27
CA ILE A 163 5.62 11.30 -3.88
C ILE A 163 5.31 12.24 -5.06
N GLU A 164 5.72 11.87 -6.27
CA GLU A 164 5.50 12.72 -7.44
C GLU A 164 4.01 12.93 -7.77
N PRO A 165 3.15 11.90 -7.81
CA PRO A 165 1.71 12.09 -7.94
C PRO A 165 1.10 12.99 -6.85
N CYS A 166 1.58 12.89 -5.60
CA CYS A 166 1.14 13.77 -4.52
C CYS A 166 1.46 15.23 -4.82
N ARG A 167 2.68 15.50 -5.30
CA ARG A 167 3.11 16.86 -5.68
C ARG A 167 2.29 17.42 -6.83
N VAL A 168 2.00 16.60 -7.84
CA VAL A 168 1.15 17.00 -8.97
C VAL A 168 -0.27 17.32 -8.50
N ALA A 169 -0.88 16.45 -7.69
CA ALA A 169 -2.22 16.68 -7.16
C ALA A 169 -2.31 17.99 -6.34
N LEU A 170 -1.29 18.29 -5.51
CA LEU A 170 -1.23 19.55 -4.78
C LEU A 170 -1.18 20.77 -5.71
N ASN A 171 -0.37 20.71 -6.77
CA ASN A 171 -0.27 21.77 -7.75
C ASN A 171 -1.59 21.97 -8.51
N ASP A 172 -2.26 20.87 -8.91
CA ASP A 172 -3.53 20.91 -9.63
C ASP A 172 -4.65 21.50 -8.76
N ALA A 173 -4.61 21.25 -7.45
CA ALA A 173 -5.49 21.89 -6.47
C ALA A 173 -5.12 23.33 -6.14
N GLY A 174 -3.98 23.85 -6.63
CA GLY A 174 -3.48 25.19 -6.28
C GLY A 174 -3.05 25.32 -4.81
N LEU A 175 -2.63 24.23 -4.19
CA LEU A 175 -2.31 24.14 -2.76
C LEU A 175 -0.83 23.86 -2.52
N ARG A 176 -0.36 24.27 -1.35
CA ARG A 176 0.94 23.88 -0.80
C ARG A 176 0.75 22.84 0.29
N SER A 177 1.80 22.10 0.61
CA SER A 177 1.78 21.14 1.73
C SER A 177 1.39 21.77 3.07
N SER A 178 1.74 23.05 3.27
CA SER A 178 1.33 23.82 4.47
C SER A 178 -0.17 24.07 4.57
N ASP A 179 -0.90 23.98 3.48
CA ASP A 179 -2.34 24.25 3.42
C ASP A 179 -3.15 22.97 3.74
N ILE A 180 -2.47 21.83 3.87
CA ILE A 180 -3.07 20.53 4.22
C ILE A 180 -3.15 20.39 5.75
N SER A 181 -4.36 20.13 6.22
CA SER A 181 -4.63 19.96 7.65
C SER A 181 -4.29 18.54 8.13
N GLU A 182 -4.49 17.53 7.28
CA GLU A 182 -4.38 16.13 7.66
C GLU A 182 -4.13 15.23 6.43
N VAL A 183 -3.42 14.13 6.64
CA VAL A 183 -3.20 13.07 5.63
C VAL A 183 -3.81 11.78 6.15
N ILE A 184 -4.73 11.20 5.38
CA ILE A 184 -5.35 9.91 5.67
C ILE A 184 -4.65 8.83 4.83
N LEU A 185 -4.08 7.85 5.52
CA LEU A 185 -3.42 6.71 4.90
C LEU A 185 -4.39 5.55 4.73
N VAL A 186 -4.62 5.13 3.51
CA VAL A 186 -5.49 4.03 3.10
C VAL A 186 -4.69 2.99 2.34
N GLY A 187 -5.18 1.76 2.32
CA GLY A 187 -4.51 0.65 1.65
C GLY A 187 -3.53 -0.10 2.55
N GLY A 188 -3.40 -1.40 2.31
CA GLY A 188 -2.61 -2.30 3.16
C GLY A 188 -1.12 -1.95 3.20
N GLN A 189 -0.58 -1.41 2.11
CA GLN A 189 0.83 -1.08 1.97
C GLN A 189 1.23 0.14 2.81
N THR A 190 0.30 1.01 3.17
CA THR A 190 0.55 2.18 4.05
C THR A 190 0.89 1.79 5.49
N ARG A 191 0.70 0.53 5.88
CA ARG A 191 1.11 0.01 7.19
C ARG A 191 2.64 -0.11 7.33
N MET A 192 3.38 -0.04 6.23
CA MET A 192 4.83 -0.05 6.25
C MET A 192 5.39 1.23 6.89
N PRO A 193 6.22 1.15 7.95
CA PRO A 193 6.71 2.34 8.66
C PRO A 193 7.41 3.36 7.74
N LYS A 194 8.16 2.89 6.75
CA LYS A 194 8.88 3.76 5.80
C LYS A 194 7.94 4.57 4.91
N VAL A 195 6.76 4.04 4.57
CA VAL A 195 5.71 4.76 3.82
C VAL A 195 5.12 5.87 4.70
N GLN A 196 4.91 5.60 6.00
CA GLN A 196 4.36 6.58 6.94
C GLN A 196 5.33 7.73 7.24
N GLN A 197 6.63 7.53 6.99
CA GLN A 197 7.69 8.52 7.23
C GLN A 197 8.01 9.37 5.99
N ALA A 198 7.54 8.97 4.81
CA ALA A 198 7.80 9.64 3.54
C ALA A 198 6.90 10.86 3.36
#